data_d762b1d729478876f5fe4261cc8e59cb
#
_entry.id   d762b1d729478876f5fe4261cc8e59cb
#
_cell.length_a   1.000
_cell.length_b   1.000
_cell.length_c   1.000
_cell.angle_alpha   90.00
_cell.angle_beta   90.00
_cell.angle_gamma   90.00
#
_symmetry.space_group_name_H-M   'P 1'
#
loop_
_entity.id
_entity.type
_entity.pdbx_description
1 polymer ?
#
loop_
_entity_poly.entity_id
_entity_poly.type
_entity_poly.pdbx_seq_one_letter_code
_entity_poly.pdbx_strand_id
1 'polypeptide(L)'
;MSFTSVAAQNVSLRVIGMMTVAGVAMVTVGVINEPFAKAQSPKPASPPVRLPDESAGIEGIARTLIAAFDQFDIVALGEAHGRQLDSDLRIAVVRHPDFAKNVRSIVVEFGSTTEQSTLDRYIRGENISSAQLEQVWKTTTQAANGVWESPIYAEFFAAVREVNAKLPADARVRVFGGDPGPGDSRSREIAAVAVVKEQVLEKRGKALVIYGAAHFYRNMPRDYLSSMGADIGIARMLEMAYPGRTFAVIPVGGPLDLPPGVTLRIQPDYRKFDRALQTQVRPVLVSLQRSPFRDFSTEEFIGGQVLTCRGTGGCRSVFQSSPLTLGQMADALVYAGGGS
;
A
#
# COMPACT_ATOMS: atom_id res chain seq x y z
N MET A 1 17.44 -55.22 -2.45
CA MET A 1 16.88 -55.61 -1.16
C MET A 1 16.50 -54.26 -0.51
N SER A 2 15.39 -53.87 -0.19
CA SER A 2 14.02 -54.24 -0.02
C SER A 2 13.22 -52.91 -0.07
N PHE A 3 12.23 -52.88 -0.88
CA PHE A 3 11.22 -51.81 -0.87
C PHE A 3 10.29 -52.00 0.33
N THR A 4 9.93 -50.93 1.08
CA THR A 4 8.79 -50.91 1.98
C THR A 4 7.83 -49.78 1.58
N SER A 5 6.69 -50.25 1.12
CA SER A 5 5.46 -49.57 0.79
C SER A 5 4.83 -48.95 2.07
N VAL A 6 4.32 -47.71 1.98
CA VAL A 6 3.41 -47.14 2.98
C VAL A 6 2.02 -47.03 2.36
N ALA A 7 1.11 -47.68 3.04
CA ALA A 7 -0.28 -47.90 2.63
C ALA A 7 -1.15 -46.65 2.72
N ALA A 8 -2.03 -46.55 1.74
CA ALA A 8 -3.17 -45.61 1.69
C ALA A 8 -4.23 -46.07 2.73
N GLN A 9 -4.67 -45.16 3.57
CA GLN A 9 -5.83 -45.37 4.45
C GLN A 9 -7.11 -44.98 3.74
N ASN A 10 -7.92 -45.98 3.44
CA ASN A 10 -9.29 -45.84 2.98
C ASN A 10 -10.20 -45.38 4.12
N VAL A 11 -10.89 -44.25 3.91
CA VAL A 11 -12.01 -43.84 4.79
C VAL A 11 -13.29 -44.46 4.26
N SER A 12 -13.81 -45.41 4.98
CA SER A 12 -15.08 -46.11 4.71
C SER A 12 -16.26 -45.22 5.09
N LEU A 13 -17.07 -44.87 4.11
CA LEU A 13 -18.37 -44.23 4.33
C LEU A 13 -19.39 -45.32 4.66
N ARG A 14 -19.89 -45.36 5.93
CA ARG A 14 -21.01 -46.21 6.34
C ARG A 14 -22.32 -45.52 6.02
N VAL A 15 -23.03 -46.04 5.02
CA VAL A 15 -24.43 -45.73 4.77
C VAL A 15 -25.28 -46.54 5.74
N ILE A 16 -25.99 -45.87 6.64
CA ILE A 16 -27.08 -46.46 7.40
C ILE A 16 -28.40 -46.10 6.71
N GLY A 17 -29.00 -47.08 6.07
CA GLY A 17 -30.33 -46.94 5.57
C GLY A 17 -31.36 -47.09 6.71
N MET A 18 -32.34 -46.20 6.72
CA MET A 18 -33.58 -46.40 7.42
C MET A 18 -34.73 -45.87 6.58
N MET A 19 -35.54 -46.77 6.07
CA MET A 19 -36.88 -46.48 5.48
C MET A 19 -37.81 -46.07 6.62
N THR A 20 -38.65 -45.06 6.43
CA THR A 20 -40.09 -45.17 6.43
C THR A 20 -40.82 -43.82 6.43
N VAL A 21 -41.87 -43.80 5.61
CA VAL A 21 -43.14 -43.08 5.71
C VAL A 21 -43.25 -41.61 5.35
N ALA A 22 -44.08 -41.44 4.35
CA ALA A 22 -44.62 -40.22 3.76
C ALA A 22 -44.96 -39.10 4.75
N GLY A 23 -44.39 -37.97 4.51
CA GLY A 23 -44.78 -36.67 5.04
C GLY A 23 -44.20 -35.63 4.11
N VAL A 24 -45.07 -35.03 3.27
CA VAL A 24 -44.70 -33.90 2.40
C VAL A 24 -44.41 -32.70 3.34
N ALA A 25 -43.16 -32.52 3.71
CA ALA A 25 -42.71 -31.28 4.28
C ALA A 25 -42.35 -30.32 3.13
N MET A 26 -43.22 -29.35 2.87
CA MET A 26 -42.89 -28.18 2.06
C MET A 26 -41.73 -27.44 2.78
N VAL A 27 -40.52 -27.66 2.28
CA VAL A 27 -39.39 -26.78 2.66
C VAL A 27 -39.59 -25.49 1.86
N THR A 28 -40.20 -24.51 2.50
CA THR A 28 -40.13 -23.13 2.02
C THR A 28 -38.65 -22.70 2.21
N VAL A 29 -37.93 -22.73 1.09
CA VAL A 29 -36.64 -22.04 0.98
C VAL A 29 -36.94 -20.55 1.12
N GLY A 30 -36.84 -20.04 2.32
CA GLY A 30 -36.82 -18.61 2.56
C GLY A 30 -35.59 -18.05 1.87
N VAL A 31 -35.79 -17.44 0.69
CA VAL A 31 -34.77 -16.57 0.10
C VAL A 31 -34.60 -15.43 1.09
N ILE A 32 -33.55 -15.50 1.90
CA ILE A 32 -33.12 -14.35 2.69
C ILE A 32 -32.57 -13.36 1.66
N ASN A 33 -33.45 -12.51 1.15
CA ASN A 33 -33.05 -11.28 0.49
C ASN A 33 -32.44 -10.38 1.58
N GLU A 34 -31.15 -10.57 1.82
CA GLU A 34 -30.37 -9.51 2.43
C GLU A 34 -30.52 -8.30 1.51
N PRO A 35 -31.01 -7.16 2.01
CA PRO A 35 -31.07 -5.97 1.19
C PRO A 35 -29.62 -5.59 0.86
N PHE A 36 -29.21 -5.80 -0.39
CA PHE A 36 -28.02 -5.16 -0.93
C PHE A 36 -28.08 -3.71 -0.47
N ALA A 37 -27.15 -3.32 0.41
CA ALA A 37 -27.06 -1.94 0.86
C ALA A 37 -27.14 -1.05 -0.38
N LYS A 38 -28.15 -0.20 -0.44
CA LYS A 38 -28.39 0.70 -1.56
C LYS A 38 -27.06 1.34 -1.92
N ALA A 39 -26.55 1.03 -3.09
CA ALA A 39 -25.39 1.70 -3.65
C ALA A 39 -25.70 3.20 -3.54
N GLN A 40 -24.90 3.91 -2.75
CA GLN A 40 -25.08 5.35 -2.58
C GLN A 40 -24.94 5.97 -3.95
N SER A 41 -25.92 6.76 -4.35
CA SER A 41 -25.86 7.53 -5.59
C SER A 41 -24.53 8.26 -5.63
N PRO A 42 -23.77 8.16 -6.74
CA PRO A 42 -22.49 8.82 -6.83
C PRO A 42 -22.70 10.32 -6.56
N LYS A 43 -21.91 10.87 -5.63
CA LYS A 43 -21.84 12.31 -5.40
C LYS A 43 -21.65 12.96 -6.77
N PRO A 44 -22.41 14.02 -7.13
CA PRO A 44 -22.20 14.72 -8.38
C PRO A 44 -20.71 15.09 -8.47
N ALA A 45 -20.05 14.59 -9.49
CA ALA A 45 -18.62 14.80 -9.66
C ALA A 45 -18.39 16.30 -9.81
N SER A 46 -17.68 16.89 -8.86
CA SER A 46 -17.04 18.19 -9.09
C SER A 46 -16.21 18.06 -10.36
N PRO A 47 -16.15 19.09 -11.22
CA PRO A 47 -15.32 19.02 -12.40
C PRO A 47 -13.91 18.59 -11.96
N PRO A 48 -13.29 17.62 -12.65
CA PRO A 48 -12.02 17.06 -12.20
C PRO A 48 -10.99 18.18 -12.08
N VAL A 49 -10.46 18.39 -10.88
CA VAL A 49 -9.34 19.29 -10.66
C VAL A 49 -8.17 18.72 -11.45
N ARG A 50 -7.68 19.46 -12.43
CA ARG A 50 -6.56 19.03 -13.24
C ARG A 50 -5.29 19.07 -12.38
N LEU A 51 -4.80 17.91 -11.95
CA LEU A 51 -3.48 17.82 -11.34
C LEU A 51 -2.42 18.25 -12.35
N PRO A 52 -1.36 18.94 -11.92
CA PRO A 52 -0.25 19.29 -12.79
C PRO A 52 0.39 18.03 -13.37
N ASP A 53 0.85 18.10 -14.59
CA ASP A 53 1.53 16.98 -15.26
C ASP A 53 2.89 16.68 -14.59
N GLU A 54 3.53 17.71 -14.02
CA GLU A 54 4.78 17.60 -13.24
C GLU A 54 4.76 18.56 -12.05
N SER A 55 5.40 18.14 -10.95
CA SER A 55 5.61 18.96 -9.74
C SER A 55 7.00 18.69 -9.19
N ALA A 56 7.79 19.74 -9.00
CA ALA A 56 9.18 19.65 -8.60
C ALA A 56 9.40 20.03 -7.13
N GLY A 57 10.35 19.34 -6.51
CA GLY A 57 10.72 19.50 -5.11
C GLY A 57 9.67 18.98 -4.12
N ILE A 58 10.09 18.71 -2.90
CA ILE A 58 9.24 18.10 -1.86
C ILE A 58 7.96 18.90 -1.63
N GLU A 59 8.08 20.22 -1.48
CA GLU A 59 6.93 21.09 -1.23
C GLU A 59 5.96 21.18 -2.43
N GLY A 60 6.48 21.17 -3.65
CA GLY A 60 5.67 21.13 -4.88
C GLY A 60 4.89 19.84 -4.97
N ILE A 61 5.54 18.71 -4.69
CA ILE A 61 4.92 17.40 -4.68
C ILE A 61 3.87 17.31 -3.57
N ALA A 62 4.18 17.76 -2.36
CA ALA A 62 3.24 17.74 -1.24
C ALA A 62 1.94 18.50 -1.60
N ARG A 63 2.04 19.71 -2.18
CA ARG A 63 0.86 20.44 -2.65
C ARG A 63 0.03 19.67 -3.68
N THR A 64 0.70 18.98 -4.62
CA THR A 64 0.01 18.16 -5.62
C THR A 64 -0.71 16.97 -5.00
N LEU A 65 -0.07 16.29 -4.03
CA LEU A 65 -0.70 15.18 -3.30
C LEU A 65 -1.90 15.66 -2.47
N ILE A 66 -1.83 16.84 -1.88
CA ILE A 66 -2.97 17.46 -1.19
C ILE A 66 -4.11 17.77 -2.17
N ALA A 67 -3.81 18.35 -3.33
CA ALA A 67 -4.82 18.64 -4.36
C ALA A 67 -5.46 17.36 -4.93
N ALA A 68 -4.73 16.23 -4.94
CA ALA A 68 -5.29 14.94 -5.36
C ALA A 68 -6.49 14.53 -4.51
N PHE A 69 -6.55 14.91 -3.24
CA PHE A 69 -7.69 14.63 -2.38
C PHE A 69 -8.97 15.37 -2.78
N ASP A 70 -8.94 16.32 -3.68
CA ASP A 70 -10.17 16.93 -4.20
C ASP A 70 -10.95 15.96 -5.11
N GLN A 71 -10.25 14.98 -5.70
CA GLN A 71 -10.83 13.98 -6.60
C GLN A 71 -10.88 12.59 -5.98
N PHE A 72 -9.88 12.24 -5.17
CA PHE A 72 -9.69 10.92 -4.62
C PHE A 72 -9.91 10.92 -3.10
N ASP A 73 -10.39 9.82 -2.56
CA ASP A 73 -10.49 9.66 -1.11
C ASP A 73 -9.21 9.07 -0.52
N ILE A 74 -8.45 8.34 -1.32
CA ILE A 74 -7.20 7.70 -0.93
C ILE A 74 -6.08 8.20 -1.82
N VAL A 75 -5.03 8.71 -1.19
CA VAL A 75 -3.72 8.88 -1.82
C VAL A 75 -2.83 7.77 -1.28
N ALA A 76 -2.50 6.81 -2.13
CA ALA A 76 -1.62 5.69 -1.83
C ALA A 76 -0.18 6.10 -2.19
N LEU A 77 0.59 6.50 -1.18
CA LEU A 77 1.97 6.97 -1.32
C LEU A 77 2.94 5.83 -1.05
N GLY A 78 3.55 5.30 -2.10
CA GLY A 78 4.58 4.28 -2.01
C GLY A 78 5.87 4.81 -1.41
N GLU A 79 6.59 3.95 -0.69
CA GLU A 79 7.93 4.26 -0.21
C GLU A 79 8.95 3.18 -0.63
N ALA A 80 10.21 3.57 -0.72
CA ALA A 80 11.35 2.67 -0.59
C ALA A 80 11.75 2.68 0.89
N HIS A 81 11.65 1.51 1.55
CA HIS A 81 11.85 1.42 2.99
C HIS A 81 13.19 2.01 3.42
N GLY A 82 13.19 2.79 4.50
CA GLY A 82 14.37 3.43 5.03
C GLY A 82 14.86 4.67 4.28
N ARG A 83 14.26 5.04 3.14
CA ARG A 83 14.72 6.17 2.33
C ARG A 83 14.29 7.51 2.91
N GLN A 84 15.27 8.39 3.23
CA GLN A 84 15.02 9.72 3.80
C GLN A 84 14.11 10.58 2.93
N LEU A 85 14.31 10.57 1.61
CA LEU A 85 13.49 11.35 0.68
C LEU A 85 11.99 11.06 0.82
N ASP A 86 11.62 9.79 0.96
CA ASP A 86 10.21 9.40 1.11
C ASP A 86 9.66 9.83 2.47
N SER A 87 10.51 9.81 3.50
CA SER A 87 10.16 10.33 4.82
C SER A 87 9.93 11.84 4.79
N ASP A 88 10.84 12.59 4.16
CA ASP A 88 10.72 14.04 4.03
C ASP A 88 9.42 14.42 3.29
N LEU A 89 9.11 13.69 2.23
CA LEU A 89 7.88 13.92 1.46
C LEU A 89 6.62 13.65 2.28
N ARG A 90 6.52 12.49 2.96
CA ARG A 90 5.33 12.18 3.78
C ARG A 90 5.17 13.15 4.95
N ILE A 91 6.28 13.63 5.54
CA ILE A 91 6.26 14.65 6.60
C ILE A 91 5.78 16.00 6.03
N ALA A 92 6.26 16.41 4.85
CA ALA A 92 5.80 17.64 4.19
C ALA A 92 4.29 17.59 3.88
N VAL A 93 3.78 16.45 3.41
CA VAL A 93 2.33 16.26 3.20
C VAL A 93 1.54 16.43 4.50
N VAL A 94 1.98 15.80 5.60
CA VAL A 94 1.27 15.88 6.88
C VAL A 94 1.34 17.28 7.50
N ARG A 95 2.46 17.99 7.34
CA ARG A 95 2.64 19.37 7.81
C ARG A 95 1.88 20.41 6.98
N HIS A 96 1.41 20.04 5.79
CA HIS A 96 0.61 20.95 4.97
C HIS A 96 -0.70 21.30 5.68
N PRO A 97 -1.07 22.58 5.82
CA PRO A 97 -2.23 23.00 6.62
C PRO A 97 -3.55 22.39 6.15
N ASP A 98 -3.70 22.16 4.85
CA ASP A 98 -4.91 21.57 4.30
C ASP A 98 -5.01 20.06 4.55
N PHE A 99 -3.94 19.38 4.95
CA PHE A 99 -4.01 17.96 5.31
C PHE A 99 -4.92 17.74 6.53
N ALA A 100 -4.64 18.42 7.64
CA ALA A 100 -5.45 18.32 8.84
C ALA A 100 -6.88 18.84 8.63
N LYS A 101 -7.07 19.78 7.71
CA LYS A 101 -8.40 20.34 7.37
C LYS A 101 -9.25 19.38 6.56
N ASN A 102 -8.66 18.70 5.55
CA ASN A 102 -9.40 18.01 4.51
C ASN A 102 -9.28 16.48 4.56
N VAL A 103 -8.22 15.92 5.17
CA VAL A 103 -7.90 14.48 5.10
C VAL A 103 -7.99 13.81 6.47
N ARG A 104 -7.15 14.19 7.41
CA ARG A 104 -7.12 13.78 8.82
C ARG A 104 -6.78 12.32 9.12
N SER A 105 -6.74 11.42 8.16
CA SER A 105 -6.43 10.02 8.42
C SER A 105 -5.18 9.59 7.66
N ILE A 106 -4.37 8.78 8.33
CA ILE A 106 -3.18 8.16 7.77
C ILE A 106 -3.24 6.68 8.09
N VAL A 107 -2.88 5.81 7.15
CA VAL A 107 -2.70 4.37 7.39
C VAL A 107 -1.27 4.01 7.01
N VAL A 108 -0.53 3.35 7.90
CA VAL A 108 0.90 3.07 7.70
C VAL A 108 1.22 1.58 7.80
N GLU A 109 2.17 1.11 6.98
CA GLU A 109 2.70 -0.26 7.06
C GLU A 109 3.55 -0.47 8.31
N PHE A 110 4.33 0.53 8.69
CA PHE A 110 5.20 0.53 9.87
C PHE A 110 4.45 0.76 11.19
N GLY A 111 3.24 0.24 11.27
CA GLY A 111 2.41 0.30 12.47
C GLY A 111 1.52 -0.94 12.58
N SER A 112 1.64 -1.65 13.69
CA SER A 112 0.81 -2.80 13.99
C SER A 112 -0.56 -2.39 14.51
N THR A 113 -1.61 -3.07 14.03
CA THR A 113 -2.98 -2.92 14.58
C THR A 113 -3.05 -3.26 16.06
N THR A 114 -2.19 -4.16 16.56
CA THR A 114 -2.15 -4.57 17.97
C THR A 114 -1.67 -3.45 18.89
N GLU A 115 -0.89 -2.51 18.37
CA GLU A 115 -0.37 -1.36 19.11
C GLU A 115 -1.11 -0.04 18.84
N GLN A 116 -2.31 -0.12 18.25
CA GLN A 116 -3.09 1.07 17.93
C GLN A 116 -3.32 1.97 19.15
N SER A 117 -3.56 1.39 20.33
CA SER A 117 -3.77 2.17 21.56
C SER A 117 -2.52 2.98 21.94
N THR A 118 -1.33 2.38 21.86
CA THR A 118 -0.05 3.05 22.12
C THR A 118 0.16 4.21 21.13
N LEU A 119 -0.08 3.96 19.85
CA LEU A 119 0.04 4.95 18.79
C LEU A 119 -0.94 6.11 19.00
N ASP A 120 -2.21 5.83 19.27
CA ASP A 120 -3.24 6.85 19.51
C ASP A 120 -2.88 7.76 20.69
N ARG A 121 -2.38 7.18 21.78
CA ARG A 121 -1.95 7.95 22.96
C ARG A 121 -0.76 8.85 22.64
N TYR A 122 0.24 8.34 21.92
CA TYR A 122 1.40 9.11 21.50
C TYR A 122 1.01 10.31 20.62
N ILE A 123 0.21 10.05 19.59
CA ILE A 123 -0.25 11.08 18.63
C ILE A 123 -1.10 12.15 19.30
N ARG A 124 -1.85 11.80 20.36
CA ARG A 124 -2.62 12.78 21.17
C ARG A 124 -1.75 13.64 22.09
N GLY A 125 -0.48 13.33 22.25
CA GLY A 125 0.46 14.09 23.06
C GLY A 125 0.70 13.54 24.48
N GLU A 126 0.21 12.31 24.77
CA GLU A 126 0.48 11.67 26.05
C GLU A 126 1.97 11.31 26.20
N ASN A 127 2.43 11.17 27.44
CA ASN A 127 3.79 10.79 27.72
C ASN A 127 4.00 9.28 27.51
N ILE A 128 4.40 8.92 26.31
CA ILE A 128 4.75 7.56 25.89
C ILE A 128 6.27 7.50 25.72
N SER A 129 6.94 6.58 26.40
CA SER A 129 8.39 6.42 26.27
C SER A 129 8.78 5.93 24.87
N SER A 130 10.04 6.22 24.45
CA SER A 130 10.55 5.72 23.17
C SER A 130 10.43 4.20 23.05
N ALA A 131 10.72 3.45 24.10
CA ALA A 131 10.61 2.01 24.14
C ALA A 131 9.16 1.51 23.93
N GLN A 132 8.16 2.23 24.46
CA GLN A 132 6.77 1.93 24.23
C GLN A 132 6.35 2.28 22.80
N LEU A 133 6.78 3.43 22.28
CA LEU A 133 6.49 3.82 20.91
C LEU A 133 7.10 2.84 19.90
N GLU A 134 8.29 2.34 20.16
CA GLU A 134 8.95 1.35 19.30
C GLU A 134 8.13 0.06 19.13
N GLN A 135 7.29 -0.33 20.09
CA GLN A 135 6.43 -1.49 19.93
C GLN A 135 5.48 -1.33 18.75
N VAL A 136 5.10 -0.10 18.37
CA VAL A 136 4.22 0.15 17.22
C VAL A 136 4.76 -0.49 15.94
N TRP A 137 6.07 -0.44 15.69
CA TRP A 137 6.67 -1.06 14.51
C TRP A 137 7.39 -2.38 14.80
N LYS A 138 7.84 -2.62 16.04
CA LYS A 138 8.49 -3.88 16.42
C LYS A 138 7.51 -5.07 16.53
N THR A 139 6.22 -4.83 16.58
CA THR A 139 5.17 -5.86 16.58
C THR A 139 4.51 -6.05 15.21
N THR A 140 5.03 -5.43 14.17
CA THR A 140 4.60 -5.71 12.79
C THR A 140 5.08 -7.08 12.32
N THR A 141 4.42 -7.63 11.33
CA THR A 141 4.80 -8.91 10.71
C THR A 141 6.17 -8.89 10.04
N GLN A 142 6.71 -7.71 9.73
CA GLN A 142 8.02 -7.53 9.09
C GLN A 142 9.13 -7.11 10.04
N ALA A 143 8.85 -6.86 11.31
CA ALA A 143 9.82 -6.34 12.26
C ALA A 143 11.09 -7.21 12.36
N ALA A 144 10.93 -8.53 12.29
CA ALA A 144 12.06 -9.47 12.34
C ALA A 144 13.07 -9.31 11.20
N ASN A 145 12.70 -8.64 10.11
CA ASN A 145 13.57 -8.39 8.96
C ASN A 145 14.39 -7.09 9.11
N GLY A 146 14.25 -6.35 10.22
CA GLY A 146 14.96 -5.09 10.47
C GLY A 146 14.51 -3.92 9.59
N VAL A 147 13.42 -4.07 8.84
CA VAL A 147 12.98 -3.09 7.82
C VAL A 147 12.58 -1.74 8.44
N TRP A 148 12.21 -1.73 9.73
CA TRP A 148 11.76 -0.52 10.44
C TRP A 148 12.79 0.05 11.43
N GLU A 149 14.06 -0.31 11.31
CA GLU A 149 15.11 0.16 12.24
C GLU A 149 15.54 1.62 12.00
N SER A 150 15.22 2.19 10.84
CA SER A 150 15.56 3.57 10.53
C SER A 150 14.80 4.55 11.43
N PRO A 151 15.46 5.62 11.95
CA PRO A 151 14.83 6.64 12.80
C PRO A 151 13.69 7.41 12.11
N ILE A 152 13.64 7.40 10.78
CA ILE A 152 12.63 8.11 9.99
C ILE A 152 11.19 7.72 10.33
N TYR A 153 10.96 6.53 10.88
CA TYR A 153 9.63 6.08 11.28
C TYR A 153 9.17 6.73 12.58
N ALA A 154 10.06 6.82 13.57
CA ALA A 154 9.81 7.58 14.79
C ALA A 154 9.62 9.07 14.51
N GLU A 155 10.47 9.64 13.63
CA GLU A 155 10.40 11.05 13.20
C GLU A 155 9.05 11.37 12.54
N PHE A 156 8.51 10.46 11.75
CA PHE A 156 7.19 10.63 11.16
C PHE A 156 6.08 10.74 12.21
N PHE A 157 6.05 9.85 13.20
CA PHE A 157 5.07 9.92 14.29
C PHE A 157 5.25 11.20 15.13
N ALA A 158 6.49 11.62 15.36
CA ALA A 158 6.78 12.87 16.03
C ALA A 158 6.24 14.08 15.25
N ALA A 159 6.40 14.11 13.92
CA ALA A 159 5.85 15.17 13.07
C ALA A 159 4.32 15.25 13.14
N VAL A 160 3.62 14.11 13.13
CA VAL A 160 2.16 14.08 13.31
C VAL A 160 1.76 14.61 14.69
N ARG A 161 2.48 14.20 15.75
CA ARG A 161 2.26 14.70 17.12
C ARG A 161 2.44 16.22 17.21
N GLU A 162 3.47 16.78 16.57
CA GLU A 162 3.70 18.23 16.50
C GLU A 162 2.55 18.97 15.80
N VAL A 163 2.04 18.42 14.70
CA VAL A 163 0.87 18.96 14.01
C VAL A 163 -0.34 18.96 14.95
N ASN A 164 -0.60 17.84 15.61
CA ASN A 164 -1.74 17.66 16.50
C ASN A 164 -1.66 18.55 17.75
N ALA A 165 -0.47 18.91 18.21
CA ALA A 165 -0.30 19.83 19.34
C ALA A 165 -0.87 21.24 19.05
N LYS A 166 -1.00 21.60 17.77
CA LYS A 166 -1.52 22.90 17.31
C LYS A 166 -2.99 22.86 16.95
N LEU A 167 -3.64 21.69 17.04
CA LEU A 167 -5.02 21.48 16.59
C LEU A 167 -5.97 21.19 17.77
N PRO A 168 -7.22 21.68 17.69
CA PRO A 168 -8.24 21.26 18.63
C PRO A 168 -8.50 19.75 18.50
N ALA A 169 -9.01 19.14 19.56
CA ALA A 169 -9.12 17.68 19.67
C ALA A 169 -9.92 17.02 18.53
N ASP A 170 -10.96 17.66 18.06
CA ASP A 170 -11.86 17.22 16.99
C ASP A 170 -11.28 17.39 15.57
N ALA A 171 -10.20 18.18 15.42
CA ALA A 171 -9.52 18.40 14.15
C ALA A 171 -8.20 17.61 14.01
N ARG A 172 -7.83 16.83 15.03
CA ARG A 172 -6.55 16.12 15.06
C ARG A 172 -6.46 15.04 13.98
N VAL A 173 -5.27 14.90 13.44
CA VAL A 173 -4.90 13.83 12.51
C VAL A 173 -4.82 12.51 13.29
N ARG A 174 -5.39 11.45 12.73
CA ARG A 174 -5.31 10.09 13.23
C ARG A 174 -4.36 9.25 12.39
N VAL A 175 -3.57 8.41 13.03
CA VAL A 175 -2.71 7.42 12.37
C VAL A 175 -3.19 6.03 12.76
N PHE A 176 -3.41 5.19 11.76
CA PHE A 176 -3.81 3.81 11.94
C PHE A 176 -2.65 2.90 11.55
N GLY A 177 -2.32 1.94 12.39
CA GLY A 177 -1.50 0.81 12.02
C GLY A 177 -2.23 -0.04 10.98
N GLY A 178 -1.57 -0.39 9.91
CA GLY A 178 -2.14 -1.19 8.83
C GLY A 178 -1.62 -2.63 8.79
N ASP A 179 -0.49 -2.89 9.47
CA ASP A 179 0.04 -4.25 9.60
C ASP A 179 -0.80 -5.06 10.60
N PRO A 180 -1.20 -6.31 10.27
CA PRO A 180 -2.07 -7.11 11.14
C PRO A 180 -1.44 -7.46 12.48
N GLY A 181 -0.11 -7.43 12.57
CA GLY A 181 0.61 -7.87 13.76
C GLY A 181 0.67 -9.39 13.92
N PRO A 182 1.39 -9.87 14.94
CA PRO A 182 1.57 -11.30 15.17
C PRO A 182 0.25 -11.95 15.60
N GLY A 183 0.01 -13.15 15.07
CA GLY A 183 -1.18 -13.97 15.38
C GLY A 183 -2.40 -13.69 14.51
N ASP A 184 -2.40 -12.68 13.68
CA ASP A 184 -3.43 -12.48 12.66
C ASP A 184 -3.06 -13.27 11.39
N SER A 185 -3.98 -14.06 10.90
CA SER A 185 -3.76 -14.91 9.71
C SER A 185 -3.97 -14.18 8.37
N ARG A 186 -4.45 -12.95 8.40
CA ARG A 186 -4.66 -12.16 7.17
C ARG A 186 -3.33 -11.75 6.56
N SER A 187 -3.27 -11.65 5.24
CA SER A 187 -2.14 -10.97 4.60
C SER A 187 -2.14 -9.48 4.98
N ARG A 188 -0.98 -8.84 4.87
CA ARG A 188 -0.82 -7.40 5.13
C ARG A 188 -1.76 -6.55 4.27
N GLU A 189 -1.94 -6.95 3.01
CA GLU A 189 -2.81 -6.25 2.06
C GLU A 189 -4.28 -6.33 2.51
N ILE A 190 -4.75 -7.50 2.93
CA ILE A 190 -6.12 -7.69 3.41
C ILE A 190 -6.35 -6.88 4.69
N ALA A 191 -5.39 -6.91 5.62
CA ALA A 191 -5.48 -6.15 6.87
C ALA A 191 -5.50 -4.64 6.60
N ALA A 192 -4.58 -4.14 5.74
CA ALA A 192 -4.54 -2.74 5.35
C ALA A 192 -5.84 -2.26 4.72
N VAL A 193 -6.38 -3.03 3.76
CA VAL A 193 -7.64 -2.69 3.08
C VAL A 193 -8.81 -2.69 4.06
N ALA A 194 -8.84 -3.62 5.03
CA ALA A 194 -9.86 -3.63 6.09
C ALA A 194 -9.79 -2.35 6.93
N VAL A 195 -8.59 -1.93 7.35
CA VAL A 195 -8.39 -0.68 8.10
C VAL A 195 -8.84 0.53 7.27
N VAL A 196 -8.43 0.64 6.00
CA VAL A 196 -8.84 1.73 5.11
C VAL A 196 -10.37 1.76 4.96
N LYS A 197 -10.99 0.61 4.74
CA LYS A 197 -12.43 0.49 4.61
C LYS A 197 -13.15 0.96 5.88
N GLU A 198 -12.88 0.31 7.01
CA GLU A 198 -13.61 0.49 8.27
C GLU A 198 -13.33 1.84 8.93
N GLN A 199 -12.08 2.30 8.92
CA GLN A 199 -11.69 3.50 9.62
C GLN A 199 -11.83 4.77 8.78
N VAL A 200 -11.87 4.66 7.45
CA VAL A 200 -11.86 5.81 6.54
C VAL A 200 -13.07 5.83 5.62
N LEU A 201 -13.20 4.86 4.71
CA LEU A 201 -14.17 4.96 3.61
C LEU A 201 -15.62 4.81 4.06
N GLU A 202 -15.91 3.91 4.99
CA GLU A 202 -17.26 3.75 5.59
C GLU A 202 -17.67 4.99 6.42
N LYS A 203 -16.68 5.72 6.91
CA LYS A 203 -16.89 7.01 7.61
C LYS A 203 -16.90 8.21 6.68
N ARG A 204 -16.86 7.97 5.35
CA ARG A 204 -16.80 9.01 4.31
C ARG A 204 -15.58 9.93 4.45
N GLY A 205 -14.50 9.41 5.04
CA GLY A 205 -13.24 10.10 5.21
C GLY A 205 -12.32 9.97 4.01
N LYS A 206 -11.16 10.62 4.14
CA LYS A 206 -10.04 10.54 3.20
C LYS A 206 -8.79 10.12 3.95
N ALA A 207 -7.85 9.42 3.30
CA ALA A 207 -6.61 9.00 3.94
C ALA A 207 -5.40 9.04 3.03
N LEU A 208 -4.26 9.40 3.62
CA LEU A 208 -2.93 9.08 3.10
C LEU A 208 -2.58 7.66 3.54
N VAL A 209 -2.33 6.77 2.60
CA VAL A 209 -1.93 5.38 2.88
C VAL A 209 -0.49 5.21 2.47
N ILE A 210 0.39 4.82 3.42
CA ILE A 210 1.84 4.76 3.25
C ILE A 210 2.30 3.31 3.42
N TYR A 211 2.79 2.72 2.33
CA TYR A 211 3.28 1.34 2.27
C TYR A 211 4.46 1.25 1.31
N GLY A 212 5.23 0.17 1.39
CA GLY A 212 6.22 -0.13 0.37
C GLY A 212 5.60 -0.08 -1.03
N ALA A 213 6.33 0.49 -2.00
CA ALA A 213 5.81 0.78 -3.35
C ALA A 213 5.11 -0.40 -4.01
N ALA A 214 5.61 -1.61 -3.79
CA ALA A 214 5.09 -2.82 -4.42
C ALA A 214 3.63 -3.13 -4.06
N HIS A 215 3.17 -2.72 -2.87
CA HIS A 215 1.79 -2.89 -2.45
C HIS A 215 0.80 -2.02 -3.25
N PHE A 216 1.29 -0.99 -3.94
CA PHE A 216 0.48 -0.05 -4.71
C PHE A 216 0.55 -0.25 -6.22
N TYR A 217 1.31 -1.23 -6.70
CA TYR A 217 1.27 -1.61 -8.10
C TYR A 217 -0.09 -2.21 -8.46
N ARG A 218 -0.79 -1.60 -9.42
CA ARG A 218 -2.15 -2.01 -9.79
C ARG A 218 -2.22 -3.34 -10.54
N ASN A 219 -1.22 -3.60 -11.38
CA ASN A 219 -1.17 -4.76 -12.24
C ASN A 219 0.16 -5.50 -12.08
N MET A 220 0.29 -6.26 -11.00
CA MET A 220 1.47 -7.07 -10.77
C MET A 220 1.26 -8.50 -11.26
N PRO A 221 2.28 -9.13 -11.86
CA PRO A 221 2.26 -10.55 -12.11
C PRO A 221 2.01 -11.35 -10.84
N ARG A 222 1.15 -12.37 -10.92
CA ARG A 222 0.77 -13.19 -9.75
C ARG A 222 1.98 -13.81 -9.06
N ASP A 223 2.98 -14.26 -9.82
CA ASP A 223 4.20 -14.86 -9.28
C ASP A 223 4.98 -13.92 -8.36
N TYR A 224 4.94 -12.61 -8.65
CA TYR A 224 5.56 -11.61 -7.79
C TYR A 224 4.78 -11.42 -6.48
N LEU A 225 3.46 -11.24 -6.58
CA LEU A 225 2.60 -11.09 -5.41
C LEU A 225 2.71 -12.32 -4.49
N SER A 226 2.72 -13.51 -5.07
CA SER A 226 2.90 -14.76 -4.31
C SER A 226 4.25 -14.81 -3.59
N SER A 227 5.33 -14.26 -4.18
CA SER A 227 6.65 -14.18 -3.53
C SER A 227 6.66 -13.24 -2.32
N MET A 228 5.72 -12.29 -2.27
CA MET A 228 5.50 -11.39 -1.14
C MET A 228 4.47 -11.92 -0.12
N GLY A 229 3.93 -13.12 -0.34
CA GLY A 229 2.87 -13.68 0.49
C GLY A 229 1.50 -13.05 0.25
N ALA A 230 1.30 -12.41 -0.91
CA ALA A 230 0.05 -11.77 -1.30
C ALA A 230 -0.49 -12.35 -2.61
N ASP A 231 -1.81 -12.35 -2.75
CA ASP A 231 -2.46 -12.70 -4.01
C ASP A 231 -2.76 -11.46 -4.88
N ILE A 232 -2.90 -10.30 -4.25
CA ILE A 232 -3.32 -9.05 -4.88
C ILE A 232 -2.85 -7.84 -4.04
N GLY A 233 -2.35 -6.79 -4.69
CA GLY A 233 -1.88 -5.57 -4.02
C GLY A 233 -3.01 -4.67 -3.51
N ILE A 234 -2.69 -3.82 -2.52
CA ILE A 234 -3.63 -2.90 -1.85
C ILE A 234 -4.35 -2.00 -2.86
N ALA A 235 -3.61 -1.34 -3.76
CA ALA A 235 -4.23 -0.42 -4.73
C ALA A 235 -5.21 -1.14 -5.66
N ARG A 236 -4.92 -2.38 -6.05
CA ARG A 236 -5.83 -3.19 -6.86
C ARG A 236 -7.07 -3.60 -6.10
N MET A 237 -6.93 -4.01 -4.84
CA MET A 237 -8.07 -4.35 -3.99
C MET A 237 -8.99 -3.15 -3.76
N LEU A 238 -8.41 -1.99 -3.48
CA LEU A 238 -9.17 -0.74 -3.32
C LEU A 238 -9.87 -0.34 -4.60
N GLU A 239 -9.22 -0.47 -5.77
CA GLU A 239 -9.83 -0.17 -7.08
C GLU A 239 -11.01 -1.10 -7.39
N MET A 240 -10.90 -2.39 -7.04
CA MET A 240 -12.01 -3.35 -7.24
C MET A 240 -13.21 -3.06 -6.33
N ALA A 241 -12.95 -2.65 -5.08
CA ALA A 241 -14.00 -2.39 -4.10
C ALA A 241 -14.58 -0.97 -4.21
N TYR A 242 -13.77 0.01 -4.59
CA TYR A 242 -14.08 1.44 -4.65
C TYR A 242 -13.47 2.07 -5.91
N PRO A 243 -14.00 1.78 -7.11
CA PRO A 243 -13.44 2.23 -8.37
C PRO A 243 -13.25 3.76 -8.43
N GLY A 244 -12.09 4.19 -8.94
CA GLY A 244 -11.78 5.60 -9.16
C GLY A 244 -11.58 6.44 -7.90
N ARG A 245 -11.46 5.82 -6.71
CA ARG A 245 -11.29 6.54 -5.44
C ARG A 245 -9.85 6.58 -4.93
N THR A 246 -8.92 5.91 -5.60
CA THR A 246 -7.51 5.80 -5.18
C THR A 246 -6.58 6.42 -6.20
N PHE A 247 -5.70 7.31 -5.75
CA PHE A 247 -4.58 7.86 -6.51
C PHE A 247 -3.28 7.18 -6.04
N ALA A 248 -2.71 6.31 -6.86
CA ALA A 248 -1.51 5.55 -6.52
C ALA A 248 -0.24 6.23 -7.04
N VAL A 249 0.69 6.48 -6.14
CA VAL A 249 1.98 7.15 -6.40
C VAL A 249 3.10 6.22 -5.97
N ILE A 250 4.05 5.98 -6.85
CA ILE A 250 5.18 5.10 -6.57
C ILE A 250 6.52 5.84 -6.71
N PRO A 251 7.49 5.57 -5.85
CA PRO A 251 8.83 6.15 -5.95
C PRO A 251 9.64 5.43 -7.02
N VAL A 252 10.43 6.18 -7.77
CA VAL A 252 11.34 5.68 -8.82
C VAL A 252 12.66 6.41 -8.76
N GLY A 253 13.76 5.69 -8.97
CA GLY A 253 15.10 6.26 -8.94
C GLY A 253 15.67 6.48 -7.53
N GLY A 254 16.85 7.09 -7.49
CA GLY A 254 17.64 7.26 -6.27
C GLY A 254 18.49 6.02 -5.93
N PRO A 255 19.34 6.13 -4.91
CA PRO A 255 20.09 4.99 -4.41
C PRO A 255 19.16 3.86 -4.01
N LEU A 256 19.51 2.66 -4.40
CA LEU A 256 18.78 1.44 -4.00
C LEU A 256 19.50 0.86 -2.78
N ASP A 257 18.90 0.98 -1.61
CA ASP A 257 19.32 0.23 -0.43
C ASP A 257 18.88 -1.22 -0.60
N LEU A 258 19.78 -2.00 -1.18
CA LEU A 258 19.54 -3.42 -1.33
C LEU A 258 19.94 -4.15 -0.05
N PRO A 259 19.16 -5.14 0.39
CA PRO A 259 19.58 -5.99 1.49
C PRO A 259 20.94 -6.63 1.24
N PRO A 260 21.75 -6.90 2.27
CA PRO A 260 23.03 -7.55 2.11
C PRO A 260 22.93 -8.84 1.28
N GLY A 261 23.79 -8.97 0.27
CA GLY A 261 23.84 -10.12 -0.62
C GLY A 261 22.85 -10.09 -1.80
N VAL A 262 22.02 -9.05 -1.92
CA VAL A 262 21.15 -8.85 -3.09
C VAL A 262 21.89 -8.01 -4.12
N THR A 263 21.99 -8.52 -5.33
CA THR A 263 22.57 -7.81 -6.47
C THR A 263 21.55 -7.73 -7.59
N LEU A 264 21.33 -6.54 -8.15
CA LEU A 264 20.46 -6.39 -9.31
C LEU A 264 21.20 -6.85 -10.57
N ARG A 265 20.60 -7.76 -11.32
CA ARG A 265 21.10 -8.16 -12.64
C ARG A 265 20.78 -7.17 -13.74
N ILE A 266 19.64 -6.48 -13.60
CA ILE A 266 19.19 -5.45 -14.52
C ILE A 266 19.14 -4.15 -13.75
N GLN A 267 20.01 -3.21 -14.09
CA GLN A 267 19.97 -1.87 -13.52
C GLN A 267 18.88 -1.08 -14.23
N PRO A 268 18.03 -0.33 -13.47
CA PRO A 268 17.05 0.55 -14.08
C PRO A 268 17.72 1.57 -15.01
N ASP A 269 17.15 1.79 -16.18
CA ASP A 269 17.65 2.83 -17.10
C ASP A 269 16.86 4.12 -16.94
N TYR A 270 17.37 5.03 -16.16
CA TYR A 270 16.76 6.31 -15.89
C TYR A 270 17.14 7.42 -16.91
N ARG A 271 18.00 7.14 -17.90
CA ARG A 271 18.49 8.15 -18.85
C ARG A 271 17.39 8.89 -19.60
N LYS A 272 16.26 8.24 -19.88
CA LYS A 272 15.10 8.88 -20.51
C LYS A 272 14.43 9.88 -19.57
N PHE A 273 14.26 9.54 -18.30
CA PHE A 273 13.76 10.45 -17.27
C PHE A 273 14.72 11.61 -17.06
N ASP A 274 16.02 11.33 -16.89
CA ASP A 274 17.04 12.35 -16.66
C ASP A 274 17.08 13.38 -17.78
N ARG A 275 17.02 12.93 -19.04
CA ARG A 275 16.97 13.84 -20.18
C ARG A 275 15.69 14.67 -20.25
N ALA A 276 14.55 14.06 -20.01
CA ALA A 276 13.26 14.75 -20.08
C ALA A 276 13.05 15.74 -18.93
N LEU A 277 13.58 15.41 -17.73
CA LEU A 277 13.39 16.18 -16.50
C LEU A 277 14.65 16.94 -16.06
N GLN A 278 15.64 17.14 -16.94
CA GLN A 278 16.95 17.70 -16.60
C GLN A 278 16.89 19.10 -15.98
N THR A 279 15.87 19.88 -16.29
CA THR A 279 15.68 21.25 -15.80
C THR A 279 14.87 21.31 -14.50
N GLN A 280 14.32 20.20 -14.04
CA GLN A 280 13.47 20.15 -12.86
C GLN A 280 14.30 19.94 -11.58
N VAL A 281 13.88 20.58 -10.50
CA VAL A 281 14.44 20.35 -9.16
C VAL A 281 13.97 18.99 -8.65
N ARG A 282 14.90 18.13 -8.25
CA ARG A 282 14.58 16.79 -7.71
C ARG A 282 14.10 16.86 -6.26
N PRO A 283 13.20 15.96 -5.84
CA PRO A 283 12.47 14.99 -6.65
C PRO A 283 11.42 15.64 -7.55
N VAL A 284 10.93 14.89 -8.56
CA VAL A 284 9.84 15.33 -9.45
C VAL A 284 8.69 14.32 -9.38
N LEU A 285 7.49 14.79 -9.09
CA LEU A 285 6.29 14.00 -9.33
C LEU A 285 5.89 14.15 -10.81
N VAL A 286 5.70 13.02 -11.47
CA VAL A 286 5.25 12.95 -12.87
C VAL A 286 3.93 12.19 -12.91
N SER A 287 2.88 12.86 -13.41
CA SER A 287 1.60 12.20 -13.65
C SER A 287 1.71 11.24 -14.83
N LEU A 288 1.26 10.01 -14.65
CA LEU A 288 1.24 9.01 -15.71
C LEU A 288 -0.03 9.03 -16.56
N GLN A 289 -1.02 9.82 -16.19
CA GLN A 289 -2.29 9.87 -16.94
C GLN A 289 -2.15 10.51 -18.32
N ARG A 290 -1.25 11.48 -18.48
CA ARG A 290 -1.06 12.26 -19.72
C ARG A 290 0.39 12.38 -20.17
N SER A 291 1.32 11.98 -19.33
CA SER A 291 2.75 12.06 -19.65
C SER A 291 3.14 10.99 -20.67
N PRO A 292 4.11 11.27 -21.55
CA PRO A 292 4.69 10.26 -22.44
C PRO A 292 5.35 9.10 -21.67
N PHE A 293 5.69 9.28 -20.41
CA PHE A 293 6.21 8.22 -19.55
C PHE A 293 5.19 7.12 -19.26
N ARG A 294 3.92 7.38 -19.45
CA ARG A 294 2.83 6.40 -19.29
C ARG A 294 3.09 5.10 -20.06
N ASP A 295 3.61 5.23 -21.29
CA ASP A 295 3.79 4.11 -22.21
C ASP A 295 5.20 3.47 -22.10
N PHE A 296 6.02 3.94 -21.16
CA PHE A 296 7.33 3.34 -20.91
C PHE A 296 7.18 1.96 -20.28
N SER A 297 8.06 1.05 -20.67
CA SER A 297 8.09 -0.30 -20.12
C SER A 297 8.42 -0.29 -18.63
N THR A 298 7.58 -0.95 -17.83
CA THR A 298 7.85 -1.15 -16.40
C THR A 298 9.17 -1.89 -16.17
N GLU A 299 9.49 -2.87 -17.01
CA GLU A 299 10.75 -3.63 -16.92
C GLU A 299 11.97 -2.70 -17.06
N GLU A 300 11.92 -1.73 -17.96
CA GLU A 300 13.01 -0.79 -18.19
C GLU A 300 13.28 0.11 -16.96
N PHE A 301 12.24 0.47 -16.22
CA PHE A 301 12.35 1.47 -15.14
C PHE A 301 12.25 0.90 -13.72
N ILE A 302 11.58 -0.22 -13.54
CA ILE A 302 11.33 -0.83 -12.23
C ILE A 302 11.88 -2.27 -12.18
N GLY A 303 12.03 -2.92 -13.32
CA GLY A 303 12.36 -4.35 -13.43
C GLY A 303 13.66 -4.76 -12.76
N GLY A 304 14.61 -3.83 -12.62
CA GLY A 304 15.83 -4.08 -11.87
C GLY A 304 15.60 -4.31 -10.38
N GLN A 305 14.49 -3.87 -9.84
CA GLN A 305 14.14 -4.00 -8.42
C GLN A 305 13.39 -5.30 -8.10
N VAL A 306 12.94 -6.03 -9.12
CA VAL A 306 12.05 -7.16 -8.94
C VAL A 306 12.59 -8.38 -9.67
N LEU A 307 13.49 -9.07 -9.03
CA LEU A 307 14.05 -10.33 -9.53
C LEU A 307 13.55 -11.48 -8.66
N THR A 308 12.84 -12.44 -9.27
CA THR A 308 12.65 -13.75 -8.66
C THR A 308 13.80 -14.65 -9.06
N CYS A 309 14.54 -15.15 -8.06
CA CYS A 309 15.56 -16.16 -8.27
C CYS A 309 14.98 -17.51 -7.87
N ARG A 310 14.80 -18.43 -8.84
CA ARG A 310 14.40 -19.81 -8.57
C ARG A 310 15.62 -20.72 -8.78
N GLY A 311 16.15 -21.25 -7.68
CA GLY A 311 17.21 -22.26 -7.68
C GLY A 311 18.45 -21.89 -8.52
N THR A 312 19.08 -22.88 -9.17
CA THR A 312 20.26 -22.70 -10.02
C THR A 312 19.97 -22.13 -11.42
N GLY A 313 18.70 -21.90 -11.74
CA GLY A 313 18.26 -21.50 -13.09
C GLY A 313 18.42 -20.02 -13.45
N GLY A 314 18.96 -19.19 -12.56
CA GLY A 314 19.17 -17.76 -12.78
C GLY A 314 17.94 -16.90 -12.42
N CYS A 315 18.20 -15.61 -12.20
CA CYS A 315 17.16 -14.62 -11.89
C CYS A 315 16.52 -14.12 -13.18
N ARG A 316 15.19 -14.03 -13.20
CA ARG A 316 14.41 -13.42 -14.29
C ARG A 316 13.69 -12.21 -13.77
N SER A 317 13.56 -11.18 -14.58
CA SER A 317 12.62 -10.09 -14.30
C SER A 317 11.21 -10.65 -14.29
N VAL A 318 10.43 -10.28 -13.28
CA VAL A 318 9.02 -10.69 -13.17
C VAL A 318 8.19 -10.14 -14.31
N PHE A 319 8.64 -9.04 -14.91
CA PHE A 319 7.93 -8.37 -16.00
C PHE A 319 8.23 -8.94 -17.38
N GLN A 320 9.21 -9.83 -17.54
CA GLN A 320 9.54 -10.44 -18.85
C GLN A 320 8.40 -11.26 -19.46
N SER A 321 7.58 -11.86 -18.60
CA SER A 321 6.43 -12.67 -19.04
C SER A 321 5.14 -11.88 -19.16
N SER A 322 5.11 -10.61 -18.71
CA SER A 322 3.93 -9.76 -18.71
C SER A 322 4.37 -8.32 -18.90
N PRO A 323 4.59 -7.88 -20.15
CA PRO A 323 5.01 -6.51 -20.42
C PRO A 323 3.91 -5.56 -19.95
N LEU A 324 4.25 -4.74 -18.96
CA LEU A 324 3.38 -3.69 -18.41
C LEU A 324 4.01 -2.34 -18.68
N THR A 325 3.18 -1.32 -18.85
CA THR A 325 3.61 0.07 -18.91
C THR A 325 3.50 0.74 -17.54
N LEU A 326 4.25 1.82 -17.34
CA LEU A 326 4.19 2.57 -16.09
C LEU A 326 2.78 3.08 -15.79
N GLY A 327 2.03 3.51 -16.81
CA GLY A 327 0.64 3.96 -16.65
C GLY A 327 -0.35 2.85 -16.27
N GLN A 328 0.02 1.58 -16.47
CA GLN A 328 -0.74 0.44 -15.97
C GLN A 328 -0.41 0.11 -14.50
N MET A 329 0.72 0.61 -13.99
CA MET A 329 1.20 0.32 -12.64
C MET A 329 0.70 1.30 -11.60
N ALA A 330 0.68 2.61 -11.94
CA ALA A 330 0.34 3.67 -11.02
C ALA A 330 -0.26 4.88 -11.74
N ASP A 331 -0.71 5.88 -10.97
CA ASP A 331 -1.21 7.15 -11.51
C ASP A 331 -0.10 8.19 -11.65
N ALA A 332 0.89 8.13 -10.78
CA ALA A 332 2.04 9.02 -10.78
C ALA A 332 3.31 8.34 -10.26
N LEU A 333 4.44 8.93 -10.61
CA LEU A 333 5.75 8.57 -10.10
C LEU A 333 6.34 9.74 -9.30
N VAL A 334 7.10 9.44 -8.25
CA VAL A 334 8.03 10.39 -7.63
C VAL A 334 9.45 10.00 -8.05
N TYR A 335 10.02 10.73 -8.99
CA TYR A 335 11.34 10.47 -9.52
C TYR A 335 12.42 11.20 -8.72
N ALA A 336 13.30 10.44 -8.08
CA ALA A 336 14.37 10.98 -7.23
C ALA A 336 15.67 11.35 -7.99
N GLY A 337 15.76 10.96 -9.26
CA GLY A 337 16.98 11.03 -10.07
C GLY A 337 17.56 9.65 -10.31
N GLY A 338 18.36 9.51 -11.39
CA GLY A 338 19.21 8.34 -11.57
C GLY A 338 20.30 8.35 -10.52
N GLY A 339 20.45 7.28 -9.75
CA GLY A 339 21.61 7.11 -8.89
C GLY A 339 22.88 7.09 -9.75
N SER A 340 23.79 8.00 -9.48
CA SER A 340 25.15 8.01 -10.07
C SER A 340 25.98 6.88 -9.49
#